data_0f172f07916f1769556c23b6216a227e
#
_entry.id   0f172f07916f1769556c23b6216a227e
#
_cell.length_a   1.000
_cell.length_b   1.000
_cell.length_c   1.000
_cell.angle_alpha   90.00
_cell.angle_beta   90.00
_cell.angle_gamma   90.00
#
_symmetry.space_group_name_H-M   'P 1'
#
loop_
_entity.id
_entity.type
_entity.pdbx_description
1 polymer ?
#
loop_
_entity_poly.entity_id
_entity_poly.type
_entity_poly.pdbx_seq_one_letter_code
_entity_poly.pdbx_strand_id
1 'polypeptide(L)'
;MKVKIYSKEGCEYCDHAKTLCESESLDYEKIMVDKEELKNVCGGSASTYPQIFINEKHIGSYFDFQDYIEEEYEPILSPTLNRFTVFPLKYPELWELYKKAQMSNWTAEEVDLSKDLDDWKTLNDNEQKFIKYILAFFAGSDGIVFENINNNFADEVQISEARSFYAYQCHNEMVHGETYSKLIDKYIKDGAEKKQLFEAIQTVPCIERKANWAMKWFDTKTRSFAERLFAFACVEGIFFSGSFCAIYWLKKRGLMPGLCFSNELISRDEGLHQEFAVELFKQLRNKPSTETLHTIIKEAVEIEKGFILDALPCNLIGMNSDKMAEYIEYVSDRLLKQIGQPPIWGSKNPFDFMENISLDGKTNFF
;
A
#
# COMPACT_ATOMS: atom_id res chain seq x y z
N MET A 1 -7.29 22.69 -6.42
CA MET A 1 -8.64 22.74 -7.01
C MET A 1 -9.07 24.20 -7.03
N LYS A 2 -9.54 24.72 -8.17
CA LYS A 2 -10.05 26.09 -8.28
C LYS A 2 -11.55 26.03 -8.48
N VAL A 3 -12.31 26.70 -7.57
CA VAL A 3 -13.77 26.78 -7.61
C VAL A 3 -14.18 28.14 -8.14
N LYS A 4 -15.05 28.18 -9.14
CA LYS A 4 -15.69 29.42 -9.59
C LYS A 4 -17.15 29.43 -9.18
N ILE A 5 -17.57 30.46 -8.45
CA ILE A 5 -18.95 30.64 -7.96
C ILE A 5 -19.56 31.80 -8.75
N TYR A 6 -20.38 31.49 -9.74
CA TYR A 6 -21.15 32.50 -10.48
C TYR A 6 -22.35 32.93 -9.65
N SER A 7 -22.35 34.20 -9.28
CA SER A 7 -23.16 34.76 -8.19
C SER A 7 -23.95 35.98 -8.63
N LYS A 8 -24.93 36.42 -7.83
CA LYS A 8 -25.61 37.70 -7.92
C LYS A 8 -25.63 38.39 -6.57
N GLU A 9 -25.99 39.66 -6.54
CA GLU A 9 -26.15 40.41 -5.28
C GLU A 9 -27.31 39.87 -4.44
N GLY A 10 -27.11 39.82 -3.11
CA GLY A 10 -28.11 39.33 -2.15
C GLY A 10 -28.47 37.83 -2.27
N CYS A 11 -27.54 37.02 -2.71
CA CYS A 11 -27.76 35.56 -2.89
C CYS A 11 -27.24 34.75 -1.70
N GLU A 12 -28.12 34.30 -0.83
CA GLU A 12 -27.81 33.53 0.38
C GLU A 12 -27.04 32.24 0.08
N TYR A 13 -27.49 31.42 -0.90
CA TYR A 13 -26.80 30.19 -1.28
C TYR A 13 -25.42 30.42 -1.94
N CYS A 14 -25.20 31.62 -2.52
CA CYS A 14 -23.89 31.98 -3.01
C CYS A 14 -22.91 32.24 -1.84
N ASP A 15 -23.41 32.80 -0.73
CA ASP A 15 -22.63 32.99 0.48
C ASP A 15 -22.40 31.67 1.22
N HIS A 16 -23.38 30.74 1.21
CA HIS A 16 -23.18 29.38 1.70
C HIS A 16 -22.11 28.65 0.89
N ALA A 17 -22.11 28.75 -0.45
CA ALA A 17 -21.06 28.16 -1.29
C ALA A 17 -19.67 28.73 -0.99
N LYS A 18 -19.58 30.04 -0.74
CA LYS A 18 -18.34 30.68 -0.29
C LYS A 18 -17.87 30.12 1.05
N THR A 19 -18.77 30.06 2.03
CA THR A 19 -18.47 29.51 3.37
C THR A 19 -18.00 28.06 3.31
N LEU A 20 -18.61 27.24 2.44
CA LEU A 20 -18.20 25.87 2.21
C LEU A 20 -16.78 25.80 1.61
N CYS A 21 -16.45 26.64 0.65
CA CYS A 21 -15.08 26.75 0.13
C CYS A 21 -14.07 27.12 1.22
N GLU A 22 -14.42 28.06 2.08
CA GLU A 22 -13.56 28.51 3.20
C GLU A 22 -13.35 27.39 4.23
N SER A 23 -14.41 26.67 4.62
CA SER A 23 -14.33 25.56 5.57
C SER A 23 -13.49 24.40 5.04
N GLU A 24 -13.54 24.12 3.74
CA GLU A 24 -12.76 23.06 3.08
C GLU A 24 -11.39 23.57 2.59
N SER A 25 -11.02 24.81 2.90
CA SER A 25 -9.75 25.44 2.45
C SER A 25 -9.54 25.40 0.94
N LEU A 26 -10.62 25.54 0.17
CA LEU A 26 -10.59 25.53 -1.30
C LEU A 26 -10.25 26.93 -1.82
N ASP A 27 -9.44 26.98 -2.89
CA ASP A 27 -9.22 28.20 -3.65
C ASP A 27 -10.46 28.52 -4.50
N TYR A 28 -11.08 29.69 -4.28
CA TYR A 28 -12.31 30.04 -4.99
C TYR A 28 -12.28 31.47 -5.53
N GLU A 29 -13.07 31.69 -6.57
CA GLU A 29 -13.34 32.98 -7.19
C GLU A 29 -14.85 33.20 -7.25
N LYS A 30 -15.36 34.27 -6.61
CA LYS A 30 -16.77 34.67 -6.69
C LYS A 30 -16.94 35.66 -7.81
N ILE A 31 -17.69 35.30 -8.88
CA ILE A 31 -17.88 36.07 -10.09
C ILE A 31 -19.33 36.57 -10.15
N MET A 32 -19.49 37.90 -10.19
CA MET A 32 -20.82 38.50 -10.26
C MET A 32 -21.27 38.55 -11.74
N VAL A 33 -22.43 37.94 -12.03
CA VAL A 33 -22.99 37.86 -13.38
C VAL A 33 -24.50 38.11 -13.38
N ASP A 34 -25.01 38.64 -14.47
CA ASP A 34 -26.44 38.72 -14.69
C ASP A 34 -27.01 37.39 -15.24
N LYS A 35 -28.35 37.34 -15.43
CA LYS A 35 -29.04 36.13 -15.91
C LYS A 35 -28.63 35.70 -17.32
N GLU A 36 -28.30 36.63 -18.17
CA GLU A 36 -27.96 36.37 -19.59
C GLU A 36 -26.53 35.81 -19.66
N GLU A 37 -25.61 36.42 -18.94
CA GLU A 37 -24.24 35.96 -18.77
C GLU A 37 -24.19 34.56 -18.13
N LEU A 38 -25.01 34.33 -17.08
CA LEU A 38 -25.10 33.01 -16.41
C LEU A 38 -25.52 31.91 -17.39
N LYS A 39 -26.56 32.19 -18.20
CA LYS A 39 -27.03 31.24 -19.22
C LYS A 39 -25.94 30.92 -20.25
N ASN A 40 -25.19 31.95 -20.69
CA ASN A 40 -24.10 31.75 -21.62
C ASN A 40 -22.98 30.87 -21.08
N VAL A 41 -22.57 31.10 -19.82
CA VAL A 41 -21.55 30.30 -19.13
C VAL A 41 -21.99 28.86 -18.94
N CYS A 42 -23.28 28.64 -18.64
CA CYS A 42 -23.83 27.30 -18.38
C CYS A 42 -24.44 26.61 -19.61
N GLY A 43 -24.18 27.10 -20.82
CA GLY A 43 -24.70 26.51 -22.06
C GLY A 43 -26.24 26.53 -22.20
N GLY A 44 -26.89 27.52 -21.60
CA GLY A 44 -28.33 27.73 -21.73
C GLY A 44 -29.22 27.04 -20.69
N SER A 45 -28.69 26.20 -19.84
CA SER A 45 -29.46 25.35 -18.92
C SER A 45 -29.70 25.93 -17.51
N ALA A 46 -28.94 26.96 -17.10
CA ALA A 46 -29.00 27.49 -15.73
C ALA A 46 -30.08 28.58 -15.54
N SER A 47 -30.88 28.43 -14.50
CA SER A 47 -31.92 29.41 -14.12
C SER A 47 -31.80 29.97 -12.70
N THR A 48 -30.91 29.37 -11.88
CA THR A 48 -30.73 29.65 -10.45
C THR A 48 -29.29 30.01 -10.10
N TYR A 49 -29.11 30.74 -8.98
CA TYR A 49 -27.80 31.05 -8.41
C TYR A 49 -27.63 30.32 -7.07
N PRO A 50 -26.35 29.95 -6.73
CA PRO A 50 -25.16 30.02 -7.57
C PRO A 50 -25.15 28.98 -8.68
N GLN A 51 -24.24 29.17 -9.64
CA GLN A 51 -23.76 28.08 -10.50
C GLN A 51 -22.28 27.92 -10.25
N ILE A 52 -21.85 26.69 -10.04
CA ILE A 52 -20.50 26.36 -9.52
C ILE A 52 -19.75 25.52 -10.54
N PHE A 53 -18.50 25.88 -10.75
CA PHE A 53 -17.57 25.16 -11.60
C PHE A 53 -16.33 24.78 -10.79
N ILE A 54 -15.85 23.55 -11.01
CA ILE A 54 -14.61 23.04 -10.43
C ILE A 54 -13.66 22.67 -11.57
N ASN A 55 -12.48 23.30 -11.62
CA ASN A 55 -11.52 23.10 -12.70
C ASN A 55 -12.17 23.12 -14.09
N GLU A 56 -13.00 24.13 -14.37
CA GLU A 56 -13.77 24.36 -15.59
C GLU A 56 -14.93 23.36 -15.84
N LYS A 57 -15.13 22.33 -15.02
CA LYS A 57 -16.28 21.41 -15.08
C LYS A 57 -17.47 22.05 -14.36
N HIS A 58 -18.62 22.16 -15.03
CA HIS A 58 -19.85 22.62 -14.41
C HIS A 58 -20.38 21.56 -13.42
N ILE A 59 -20.55 21.94 -12.19
CA ILE A 59 -21.09 21.07 -11.12
C ILE A 59 -22.61 21.28 -10.99
N GLY A 60 -23.07 22.52 -10.93
CA GLY A 60 -24.46 22.86 -10.77
C GLY A 60 -24.73 23.90 -9.71
N SER A 61 -25.80 23.73 -8.95
CA SER A 61 -26.25 24.59 -7.84
C SER A 61 -25.36 24.45 -6.59
N TYR A 62 -25.72 25.19 -5.52
CA TYR A 62 -25.12 25.02 -4.21
C TYR A 62 -25.29 23.58 -3.68
N PHE A 63 -26.46 22.98 -3.85
CA PHE A 63 -26.71 21.62 -3.36
C PHE A 63 -25.89 20.58 -4.13
N ASP A 64 -25.79 20.71 -5.46
CA ASP A 64 -24.92 19.81 -6.25
C ASP A 64 -23.46 19.95 -5.84
N PHE A 65 -23.02 21.16 -5.45
CA PHE A 65 -21.68 21.37 -4.92
C PHE A 65 -21.47 20.81 -3.52
N GLN A 66 -22.48 20.89 -2.66
CA GLN A 66 -22.47 20.26 -1.34
C GLN A 66 -22.35 18.74 -1.47
N ASP A 67 -23.18 18.12 -2.30
CA ASP A 67 -23.14 16.69 -2.57
C ASP A 67 -21.75 16.28 -3.12
N TYR A 68 -21.20 17.06 -4.06
CA TYR A 68 -19.85 16.82 -4.58
C TYR A 68 -18.81 16.86 -3.46
N ILE A 69 -18.85 17.84 -2.56
CA ILE A 69 -17.89 17.95 -1.46
C ILE A 69 -18.07 16.80 -0.46
N GLU A 70 -19.29 16.35 -0.21
CA GLU A 70 -19.59 15.26 0.73
C GLU A 70 -19.22 13.89 0.15
N GLU A 71 -19.49 13.64 -1.13
CA GLU A 71 -19.41 12.32 -1.75
C GLU A 71 -18.18 12.08 -2.62
N GLU A 72 -17.73 13.11 -3.38
CA GLU A 72 -16.66 12.94 -4.38
C GLU A 72 -15.33 13.59 -3.98
N TYR A 73 -15.35 14.63 -3.14
CA TYR A 73 -14.15 15.40 -2.83
C TYR A 73 -13.23 14.67 -1.87
N GLU A 74 -12.01 14.35 -2.34
CA GLU A 74 -10.93 13.78 -1.53
C GLU A 74 -9.74 14.76 -1.48
N PRO A 75 -9.49 15.41 -0.32
CA PRO A 75 -8.44 16.44 -0.20
C PRO A 75 -7.05 15.95 -0.63
N ILE A 76 -6.71 14.69 -0.32
CA ILE A 76 -5.41 14.10 -0.60
C ILE A 76 -5.17 13.94 -2.10
N LEU A 77 -6.24 13.70 -2.88
CA LEU A 77 -6.20 13.48 -4.32
C LEU A 77 -6.47 14.76 -5.12
N SER A 78 -6.86 15.84 -4.44
CA SER A 78 -7.25 17.09 -5.13
C SER A 78 -6.04 17.90 -5.58
N PRO A 79 -5.96 18.28 -6.85
CA PRO A 79 -4.85 19.07 -7.38
C PRO A 79 -4.62 20.37 -6.59
N THR A 80 -3.40 20.56 -6.13
CA THR A 80 -2.98 21.75 -5.38
C THR A 80 -1.58 22.19 -5.79
N LEU A 81 -1.32 23.49 -5.77
CA LEU A 81 0.03 24.05 -5.98
C LEU A 81 0.97 23.73 -4.80
N ASN A 82 0.41 23.48 -3.62
CA ASN A 82 1.20 23.13 -2.43
C ASN A 82 1.97 21.81 -2.57
N ARG A 83 1.60 20.95 -3.53
CA ARG A 83 2.33 19.70 -3.82
C ARG A 83 3.79 19.94 -4.27
N PHE A 84 4.13 21.14 -4.70
CA PHE A 84 5.49 21.49 -5.14
C PHE A 84 6.40 21.97 -4.02
N THR A 85 5.84 22.15 -2.82
CA THR A 85 6.58 22.61 -1.62
C THR A 85 6.29 21.69 -0.46
N VAL A 86 7.31 21.40 0.35
CA VAL A 86 7.15 20.52 1.51
C VAL A 86 6.49 21.25 2.69
N PHE A 87 6.84 22.52 2.90
CA PHE A 87 6.36 23.27 4.04
C PHE A 87 5.36 24.36 3.63
N PRO A 88 4.37 24.64 4.51
CA PRO A 88 4.11 24.00 5.82
C PRO A 88 3.52 22.59 5.66
N LEU A 89 3.88 21.69 6.58
CA LEU A 89 3.32 20.32 6.62
C LEU A 89 1.83 20.37 6.98
N LYS A 90 1.02 19.65 6.20
CA LYS A 90 -0.41 19.44 6.48
C LYS A 90 -0.68 18.11 7.16
N TYR A 91 0.15 17.11 6.87
CA TYR A 91 0.06 15.74 7.38
C TYR A 91 1.38 15.32 8.03
N PRO A 92 1.69 15.85 9.23
CA PRO A 92 2.97 15.60 9.89
C PRO A 92 3.20 14.12 10.19
N GLU A 93 2.15 13.33 10.44
CA GLU A 93 2.24 11.90 10.70
C GLU A 93 2.81 11.15 9.48
N LEU A 94 2.36 11.50 8.27
CA LEU A 94 2.90 10.92 7.03
C LEU A 94 4.37 11.33 6.80
N TRP A 95 4.70 12.58 7.16
CA TRP A 95 6.08 13.07 7.07
C TRP A 95 7.00 12.37 8.05
N GLU A 96 6.55 12.08 9.27
CA GLU A 96 7.31 11.32 10.26
C GLU A 96 7.63 9.91 9.77
N LEU A 97 6.69 9.23 9.12
CA LEU A 97 6.91 7.92 8.50
C LEU A 97 7.96 7.99 7.37
N TYR A 98 7.89 9.03 6.54
CA TYR A 98 8.94 9.28 5.54
C TYR A 98 10.32 9.45 6.20
N LYS A 99 10.41 10.19 7.30
CA LYS A 99 11.68 10.38 8.02
C LYS A 99 12.17 9.09 8.67
N LYS A 100 11.29 8.26 9.21
CA LYS A 100 11.64 6.91 9.71
C LYS A 100 12.20 6.04 8.58
N ALA A 101 11.54 6.03 7.42
CA ALA A 101 12.01 5.27 6.26
C ALA A 101 13.42 5.71 5.82
N GLN A 102 13.66 7.03 5.72
CA GLN A 102 15.01 7.54 5.41
C GLN A 102 16.08 7.11 6.41
N MET A 103 15.76 7.07 7.72
CA MET A 103 16.73 6.66 8.75
C MET A 103 17.03 5.16 8.72
N SER A 104 16.16 4.36 8.10
CA SER A 104 16.35 2.92 7.94
C SER A 104 17.02 2.52 6.64
N ASN A 105 17.57 3.46 5.87
CA ASN A 105 18.22 3.21 4.58
C ASN A 105 19.35 2.18 4.69
N TRP A 106 19.41 1.29 3.70
CA TRP A 106 20.44 0.28 3.54
C TRP A 106 20.61 -0.07 2.06
N THR A 107 21.66 -0.82 1.74
CA THR A 107 21.96 -1.26 0.37
C THR A 107 22.16 -2.78 0.31
N ALA A 108 21.95 -3.37 -0.85
CA ALA A 108 22.10 -4.81 -1.05
C ALA A 108 23.53 -5.31 -0.80
N GLU A 109 24.54 -4.42 -0.82
CA GLU A 109 25.95 -4.71 -0.51
C GLU A 109 26.20 -4.97 0.98
N GLU A 110 25.31 -4.51 1.86
CA GLU A 110 25.44 -4.74 3.31
C GLU A 110 25.11 -6.18 3.72
N VAL A 111 24.48 -6.95 2.81
CA VAL A 111 24.10 -8.35 3.06
C VAL A 111 25.24 -9.29 2.73
N ASP A 112 25.91 -9.81 3.76
CA ASP A 112 26.97 -10.81 3.58
C ASP A 112 26.42 -12.23 3.39
N LEU A 113 26.51 -12.74 2.17
CA LEU A 113 26.08 -14.08 1.78
C LEU A 113 27.19 -15.14 1.83
N SER A 114 28.35 -14.83 2.41
CA SER A 114 29.54 -15.69 2.34
C SER A 114 29.33 -17.04 3.04
N LYS A 115 28.58 -17.08 4.14
CA LYS A 115 28.30 -18.27 4.94
C LYS A 115 27.11 -19.09 4.46
N ASP A 116 26.21 -18.48 3.74
CA ASP A 116 24.94 -19.12 3.34
C ASP A 116 25.12 -20.32 2.41
N LEU A 117 26.18 -20.33 1.59
CA LEU A 117 26.43 -21.47 0.69
C LEU A 117 26.79 -22.78 1.40
N ASP A 118 27.38 -22.70 2.60
CA ASP A 118 27.68 -23.90 3.36
C ASP A 118 26.40 -24.45 4.00
N ASP A 119 25.57 -23.59 4.55
CA ASP A 119 24.24 -23.96 5.06
C ASP A 119 23.33 -24.50 3.94
N TRP A 120 23.33 -23.83 2.77
CA TRP A 120 22.57 -24.24 1.60
C TRP A 120 22.79 -25.71 1.22
N LYS A 121 24.03 -26.17 1.25
CA LYS A 121 24.40 -27.56 0.95
C LYS A 121 23.88 -28.56 1.99
N THR A 122 23.58 -28.12 3.20
CA THR A 122 23.08 -28.96 4.28
C THR A 122 21.54 -29.06 4.29
N LEU A 123 20.87 -28.13 3.61
CA LEU A 123 19.43 -28.12 3.47
C LEU A 123 18.97 -29.31 2.59
N ASN A 124 17.86 -29.94 2.97
CA ASN A 124 17.24 -30.96 2.13
C ASN A 124 16.51 -30.32 0.93
N ASP A 125 16.15 -31.14 -0.06
CA ASP A 125 15.54 -30.67 -1.31
C ASP A 125 14.24 -29.87 -1.09
N ASN A 126 13.46 -30.21 -0.06
CA ASN A 126 12.22 -29.52 0.27
C ASN A 126 12.48 -28.14 0.88
N GLU A 127 13.48 -28.02 1.74
CA GLU A 127 13.90 -26.74 2.32
C GLU A 127 14.49 -25.82 1.24
N GLN A 128 15.30 -26.35 0.33
CA GLN A 128 15.82 -25.60 -0.82
C GLN A 128 14.69 -25.16 -1.74
N LYS A 129 13.75 -26.03 -2.09
CA LYS A 129 12.57 -25.69 -2.91
C LYS A 129 11.74 -24.59 -2.27
N PHE A 130 11.54 -24.68 -0.97
CA PHE A 130 10.85 -23.68 -0.17
C PHE A 130 11.48 -22.30 -0.30
N ILE A 131 12.79 -22.18 -0.06
CA ILE A 131 13.51 -20.89 -0.16
C ILE A 131 13.46 -20.36 -1.60
N LYS A 132 13.64 -21.22 -2.62
CA LYS A 132 13.51 -20.85 -4.02
C LYS A 132 12.16 -20.21 -4.34
N TYR A 133 11.07 -20.79 -3.84
CA TYR A 133 9.71 -20.28 -4.10
C TYR A 133 9.44 -18.95 -3.38
N ILE A 134 9.93 -18.79 -2.15
CA ILE A 134 9.86 -17.50 -1.45
C ILE A 134 10.61 -16.41 -2.24
N LEU A 135 11.86 -16.67 -2.60
CA LEU A 135 12.69 -15.69 -3.33
C LEU A 135 12.09 -15.35 -4.69
N ALA A 136 11.53 -16.34 -5.40
CA ALA A 136 10.86 -16.14 -6.67
C ALA A 136 9.57 -15.30 -6.52
N PHE A 137 8.81 -15.52 -5.45
CA PHE A 137 7.65 -14.71 -5.12
C PHE A 137 8.07 -13.26 -4.81
N PHE A 138 9.04 -13.06 -3.94
CA PHE A 138 9.51 -11.74 -3.55
C PHE A 138 10.03 -10.94 -4.76
N ALA A 139 10.93 -11.54 -5.55
CA ALA A 139 11.51 -10.89 -6.72
C ALA A 139 10.47 -10.41 -7.76
N GLY A 140 9.34 -11.11 -7.84
CA GLY A 140 8.25 -10.74 -8.74
C GLY A 140 7.27 -9.75 -8.12
N SER A 141 7.00 -9.87 -6.82
CA SER A 141 6.03 -9.02 -6.11
C SER A 141 6.47 -7.57 -6.00
N ASP A 142 7.74 -7.33 -5.67
CA ASP A 142 8.28 -5.98 -5.52
C ASP A 142 8.21 -5.20 -6.83
N GLY A 143 8.38 -5.90 -7.98
CA GLY A 143 8.16 -5.29 -9.29
C GLY A 143 6.71 -4.84 -9.51
N ILE A 144 5.71 -5.61 -9.08
CA ILE A 144 4.28 -5.24 -9.15
C ILE A 144 3.98 -4.07 -8.20
N VAL A 145 4.53 -4.10 -6.99
CA VAL A 145 4.41 -3.02 -6.01
C VAL A 145 4.99 -1.73 -6.56
N PHE A 146 6.24 -1.77 -7.05
CA PHE A 146 6.92 -0.63 -7.67
C PHE A 146 6.10 -0.01 -8.82
N GLU A 147 5.62 -0.83 -9.76
CA GLU A 147 4.81 -0.37 -10.89
C GLU A 147 3.51 0.29 -10.42
N ASN A 148 2.83 -0.26 -9.42
CA ASN A 148 1.61 0.32 -8.88
C ASN A 148 1.86 1.65 -8.17
N ILE A 149 2.93 1.77 -7.39
CA ILE A 149 3.28 3.03 -6.74
C ILE A 149 3.59 4.08 -7.80
N ASN A 150 4.48 3.77 -8.73
CA ASN A 150 4.99 4.71 -9.71
C ASN A 150 3.91 5.18 -10.70
N ASN A 151 3.08 4.27 -11.19
CA ASN A 151 2.11 4.56 -12.24
C ASN A 151 0.73 5.00 -11.71
N ASN A 152 0.44 4.76 -10.43
CA ASN A 152 -0.85 5.06 -9.82
C ASN A 152 -0.70 5.97 -8.59
N PHE A 153 -0.30 5.45 -7.44
CA PHE A 153 -0.36 6.19 -6.17
C PHE A 153 0.48 7.46 -6.15
N ALA A 154 1.72 7.43 -6.66
CA ALA A 154 2.60 8.59 -6.69
C ALA A 154 2.08 9.70 -7.61
N ASP A 155 1.30 9.37 -8.63
CA ASP A 155 0.69 10.35 -9.55
C ASP A 155 -0.65 10.88 -9.03
N GLU A 156 -1.48 10.00 -8.45
CA GLU A 156 -2.80 10.35 -7.93
C GLU A 156 -2.74 11.23 -6.67
N VAL A 157 -1.80 10.93 -5.75
CA VAL A 157 -1.68 11.69 -4.50
C VAL A 157 -1.10 13.09 -4.74
N GLN A 158 -1.78 14.11 -4.20
CA GLN A 158 -1.46 15.52 -4.46
C GLN A 158 -0.81 16.25 -3.28
N ILE A 159 -0.44 15.53 -2.21
CA ILE A 159 0.22 16.07 -1.02
C ILE A 159 1.70 15.70 -1.00
N SER A 160 2.57 16.66 -0.65
CA SER A 160 4.03 16.51 -0.73
C SER A 160 4.56 15.44 0.24
N GLU A 161 3.96 15.31 1.42
CA GLU A 161 4.33 14.35 2.44
C GLU A 161 4.21 12.90 1.94
N ALA A 162 3.06 12.56 1.35
CA ALA A 162 2.84 11.23 0.80
C ALA A 162 3.66 10.97 -0.48
N ARG A 163 3.81 11.96 -1.34
CA ARG A 163 4.66 11.84 -2.53
C ARG A 163 6.12 11.58 -2.18
N SER A 164 6.61 12.20 -1.10
CA SER A 164 7.98 11.98 -0.60
C SER A 164 8.15 10.54 -0.10
N PHE A 165 7.16 10.00 0.61
CA PHE A 165 7.20 8.62 1.07
C PHE A 165 7.19 7.64 -0.11
N TYR A 166 6.26 7.79 -1.04
CA TYR A 166 6.18 6.90 -2.21
C TYR A 166 7.45 6.91 -3.07
N ALA A 167 8.07 8.08 -3.25
CA ALA A 167 9.35 8.16 -3.96
C ALA A 167 10.45 7.36 -3.23
N TYR A 168 10.45 7.38 -1.90
CA TYR A 168 11.40 6.61 -1.09
C TYR A 168 11.04 5.11 -1.09
N GLN A 169 9.77 4.77 -0.98
CA GLN A 169 9.31 3.38 -1.09
C GLN A 169 9.72 2.76 -2.43
N CYS A 170 9.55 3.47 -3.54
CA CYS A 170 10.05 3.01 -4.85
C CYS A 170 11.57 2.72 -4.82
N HIS A 171 12.36 3.52 -4.10
CA HIS A 171 13.78 3.24 -3.92
C HIS A 171 14.00 1.95 -3.10
N ASN A 172 13.24 1.74 -2.03
CA ASN A 172 13.34 0.53 -1.22
C ASN A 172 13.02 -0.72 -2.04
N GLU A 173 11.93 -0.70 -2.83
CA GLU A 173 11.55 -1.84 -3.68
C GLU A 173 12.65 -2.22 -4.68
N MET A 174 13.41 -1.23 -5.17
CA MET A 174 14.56 -1.51 -6.03
C MET A 174 15.71 -2.19 -5.25
N VAL A 175 15.98 -1.78 -4.00
CA VAL A 175 16.98 -2.42 -3.14
C VAL A 175 16.56 -3.85 -2.76
N HIS A 176 15.26 -4.06 -2.46
CA HIS A 176 14.70 -5.39 -2.20
C HIS A 176 14.85 -6.31 -3.41
N GLY A 177 14.40 -5.87 -4.59
CA GLY A 177 14.49 -6.63 -5.83
C GLY A 177 15.93 -6.98 -6.21
N GLU A 178 16.88 -6.05 -6.02
CA GLU A 178 18.31 -6.34 -6.20
C GLU A 178 18.81 -7.41 -5.23
N THR A 179 18.40 -7.30 -3.96
CA THR A 179 18.78 -8.27 -2.90
C THR A 179 18.26 -9.66 -3.22
N TYR A 180 16.99 -9.81 -3.60
CA TYR A 180 16.43 -11.10 -3.99
C TYR A 180 17.10 -11.69 -5.24
N SER A 181 17.45 -10.83 -6.20
CA SER A 181 18.19 -11.25 -7.39
C SER A 181 19.59 -11.78 -7.04
N LYS A 182 20.29 -11.12 -6.12
CA LYS A 182 21.60 -11.58 -5.60
C LYS A 182 21.47 -12.91 -4.83
N LEU A 183 20.43 -13.08 -4.02
CA LEU A 183 20.16 -14.34 -3.31
C LEU A 183 19.88 -15.50 -4.27
N ILE A 184 19.03 -15.29 -5.28
CA ILE A 184 18.75 -16.29 -6.33
C ILE A 184 20.07 -16.62 -7.09
N ASP A 185 20.82 -15.63 -7.51
CA ASP A 185 22.10 -15.85 -8.23
C ASP A 185 23.12 -16.61 -7.38
N LYS A 186 23.16 -16.32 -6.08
CA LYS A 186 24.08 -16.98 -5.15
C LYS A 186 23.74 -18.45 -4.94
N TYR A 187 22.47 -18.78 -4.71
CA TYR A 187 22.06 -20.15 -4.32
C TYR A 187 21.82 -21.05 -5.52
N ILE A 188 21.28 -20.53 -6.62
CA ILE A 188 20.89 -21.30 -7.79
C ILE A 188 22.00 -21.20 -8.83
N LYS A 189 22.55 -22.34 -9.24
CA LYS A 189 23.65 -22.37 -10.24
C LYS A 189 23.16 -22.73 -11.63
N ASP A 190 22.06 -23.48 -11.74
CA ASP A 190 21.47 -23.83 -13.01
C ASP A 190 20.79 -22.64 -13.67
N GLY A 191 21.15 -22.32 -14.90
CA GLY A 191 20.65 -21.15 -15.62
C GLY A 191 19.20 -21.29 -16.08
N ALA A 192 18.72 -22.49 -16.34
CA ALA A 192 17.35 -22.75 -16.73
C ALA A 192 16.42 -22.60 -15.50
N GLU A 193 16.84 -23.13 -14.35
CA GLU A 193 16.13 -22.98 -13.09
C GLU A 193 16.06 -21.50 -12.66
N LYS A 194 17.16 -20.73 -12.77
CA LYS A 194 17.14 -19.27 -12.50
C LYS A 194 16.10 -18.56 -13.35
N LYS A 195 16.10 -18.82 -14.65
CA LYS A 195 15.15 -18.22 -15.57
C LYS A 195 13.71 -18.54 -15.16
N GLN A 196 13.42 -19.79 -14.81
CA GLN A 196 12.11 -20.20 -14.34
C GLN A 196 11.69 -19.47 -13.06
N LEU A 197 12.61 -19.25 -12.12
CA LEU A 197 12.32 -18.52 -10.88
C LEU A 197 12.04 -17.02 -11.12
N PHE A 198 12.77 -16.37 -12.04
CA PHE A 198 12.46 -14.99 -12.42
C PHE A 198 11.16 -14.85 -13.23
N GLU A 199 10.69 -15.92 -13.86
CA GLU A 199 9.41 -15.97 -14.57
C GLU A 199 8.28 -16.55 -13.71
N ALA A 200 8.48 -16.72 -12.39
CA ALA A 200 7.59 -17.45 -11.50
C ALA A 200 6.16 -16.86 -11.40
N ILE A 201 6.01 -15.54 -11.57
CA ILE A 201 4.69 -14.89 -11.65
C ILE A 201 3.80 -15.52 -12.73
N GLN A 202 4.39 -16.01 -13.83
CA GLN A 202 3.67 -16.59 -14.96
C GLN A 202 3.70 -18.13 -14.95
N THR A 203 4.62 -18.75 -14.21
CA THR A 203 4.92 -20.18 -14.31
C THR A 203 4.61 -20.98 -13.04
N VAL A 204 4.44 -20.30 -11.90
CA VAL A 204 4.15 -20.96 -10.61
C VAL A 204 2.74 -20.58 -10.14
N PRO A 205 1.76 -21.50 -10.18
CA PRO A 205 0.34 -21.17 -9.97
C PRO A 205 0.02 -20.48 -8.65
N CYS A 206 0.70 -20.79 -7.55
CA CYS A 206 0.45 -20.15 -6.26
C CYS A 206 0.98 -18.70 -6.22
N ILE A 207 2.06 -18.40 -6.95
CA ILE A 207 2.61 -17.05 -7.12
C ILE A 207 1.72 -16.25 -8.09
N GLU A 208 1.31 -16.87 -9.20
CA GLU A 208 0.40 -16.26 -10.16
C GLU A 208 -0.92 -15.81 -9.52
N ARG A 209 -1.49 -16.59 -8.60
CA ARG A 209 -2.71 -16.20 -7.87
C ARG A 209 -2.54 -14.92 -7.08
N LYS A 210 -1.42 -14.74 -6.36
CA LYS A 210 -1.10 -13.51 -5.63
C LYS A 210 -0.96 -12.31 -6.57
N ALA A 211 -0.20 -12.46 -7.65
CA ALA A 211 0.01 -11.42 -8.65
C ALA A 211 -1.29 -11.00 -9.34
N ASN A 212 -2.12 -11.96 -9.76
CA ASN A 212 -3.41 -11.68 -10.39
C ASN A 212 -4.37 -10.97 -9.44
N TRP A 213 -4.38 -11.31 -8.14
CA TRP A 213 -5.18 -10.62 -7.14
C TRP A 213 -4.71 -9.17 -6.97
N ALA A 214 -3.40 -8.94 -6.83
CA ALA A 214 -2.85 -7.60 -6.72
C ALA A 214 -3.20 -6.74 -7.94
N MET A 215 -2.98 -7.24 -9.15
CA MET A 215 -3.32 -6.54 -10.40
C MET A 215 -4.83 -6.25 -10.52
N LYS A 216 -5.71 -7.18 -10.10
CA LYS A 216 -7.18 -6.98 -10.08
C LYS A 216 -7.57 -5.81 -9.17
N TRP A 217 -6.96 -5.71 -7.99
CA TRP A 217 -7.29 -4.67 -7.02
C TRP A 217 -6.60 -3.34 -7.31
N PHE A 218 -5.51 -3.32 -8.07
CA PHE A 218 -4.82 -2.08 -8.48
C PHE A 218 -5.43 -1.42 -9.72
N ASP A 219 -6.49 -1.99 -10.30
CA ASP A 219 -7.15 -1.41 -11.47
C ASP A 219 -7.86 -0.10 -11.14
N THR A 220 -7.30 1.00 -11.64
CA THR A 220 -7.81 2.37 -11.42
C THR A 220 -9.15 2.65 -12.08
N LYS A 221 -9.58 1.81 -13.03
CA LYS A 221 -10.83 2.00 -13.78
C LYS A 221 -12.06 1.48 -13.04
N THR A 222 -11.86 0.47 -12.20
CA THR A 222 -12.97 -0.26 -11.56
C THR A 222 -12.94 -0.16 -10.04
N ARG A 223 -11.87 0.39 -9.45
CA ARG A 223 -11.68 0.47 -8.00
C ARG A 223 -11.39 1.89 -7.55
N SER A 224 -12.01 2.29 -6.44
CA SER A 224 -11.70 3.56 -5.80
C SER A 224 -10.27 3.59 -5.27
N PHE A 225 -9.72 4.80 -5.08
CA PHE A 225 -8.40 4.95 -4.46
C PHE A 225 -8.32 4.26 -3.09
N ALA A 226 -9.35 4.41 -2.27
CA ALA A 226 -9.40 3.82 -0.93
C ALA A 226 -9.43 2.27 -0.94
N GLU A 227 -10.16 1.65 -1.88
CA GLU A 227 -10.13 0.19 -2.06
C GLU A 227 -8.75 -0.29 -2.49
N ARG A 228 -8.13 0.40 -3.45
CA ARG A 228 -6.78 0.07 -3.95
C ARG A 228 -5.72 0.24 -2.87
N LEU A 229 -5.80 1.31 -2.08
CA LEU A 229 -4.88 1.57 -0.98
C LEU A 229 -5.00 0.50 0.13
N PHE A 230 -6.22 0.07 0.45
CA PHE A 230 -6.42 -1.01 1.42
C PHE A 230 -5.93 -2.36 0.88
N ALA A 231 -6.20 -2.67 -0.38
CA ALA A 231 -5.65 -3.86 -1.02
C ALA A 231 -4.11 -3.83 -1.07
N PHE A 232 -3.52 -2.66 -1.29
CA PHE A 232 -2.08 -2.45 -1.22
C PHE A 232 -1.53 -2.74 0.18
N ALA A 233 -2.20 -2.24 1.24
CA ALA A 233 -1.84 -2.58 2.62
C ALA A 233 -1.95 -4.09 2.91
N CYS A 234 -2.85 -4.82 2.24
CA CYS A 234 -2.92 -6.28 2.33
C CYS A 234 -1.74 -6.95 1.61
N VAL A 235 -1.27 -6.42 0.49
CA VAL A 235 -0.06 -6.93 -0.18
C VAL A 235 1.14 -6.79 0.74
N GLU A 236 1.42 -5.58 1.22
CA GLU A 236 2.57 -5.27 2.08
C GLU A 236 2.56 -6.04 3.41
N GLY A 237 1.39 -6.16 4.03
CA GLY A 237 1.29 -6.74 5.37
C GLY A 237 0.91 -8.21 5.42
N ILE A 238 0.17 -8.74 4.42
CA ILE A 238 -0.34 -10.11 4.47
C ILE A 238 0.41 -11.04 3.52
N PHE A 239 0.59 -10.63 2.25
CA PHE A 239 1.21 -11.51 1.25
C PHE A 239 2.68 -11.83 1.51
N PHE A 240 3.37 -11.02 2.29
CA PHE A 240 4.74 -11.29 2.71
C PHE A 240 4.83 -12.01 4.07
N SER A 241 3.76 -11.97 4.87
CA SER A 241 3.79 -12.36 6.28
C SER A 241 4.21 -13.82 6.50
N GLY A 242 3.63 -14.75 5.76
CA GLY A 242 3.95 -16.16 5.87
C GLY A 242 5.39 -16.49 5.45
N SER A 243 5.86 -15.83 4.39
CA SER A 243 7.23 -15.99 3.88
C SER A 243 8.26 -15.43 4.85
N PHE A 244 8.05 -14.24 5.41
CA PHE A 244 8.93 -13.68 6.43
C PHE A 244 8.97 -14.55 7.68
N CYS A 245 7.82 -14.99 8.18
CA CYS A 245 7.73 -15.89 9.33
C CYS A 245 8.55 -17.17 9.12
N ALA A 246 8.50 -17.74 7.94
CA ALA A 246 9.22 -18.95 7.59
C ALA A 246 10.74 -18.74 7.51
N ILE A 247 11.22 -17.58 7.03
CA ILE A 247 12.67 -17.28 7.06
C ILE A 247 13.12 -17.01 8.52
N TYR A 248 12.31 -16.35 9.34
CA TYR A 248 12.60 -16.21 10.77
C TYR A 248 12.69 -17.56 11.50
N TRP A 249 11.96 -18.57 11.05
CA TRP A 249 12.12 -19.93 11.53
C TRP A 249 13.49 -20.52 11.17
N LEU A 250 14.04 -20.25 9.98
CA LEU A 250 15.42 -20.63 9.64
C LEU A 250 16.43 -19.93 10.57
N LYS A 251 16.22 -18.65 10.87
CA LYS A 251 17.04 -17.92 11.86
C LYS A 251 17.02 -18.57 13.23
N LYS A 252 15.86 -19.01 13.72
CA LYS A 252 15.74 -19.76 15.00
C LYS A 252 16.56 -21.04 14.99
N ARG A 253 16.77 -21.65 13.82
CA ARG A 253 17.61 -22.85 13.63
C ARG A 253 19.10 -22.52 13.46
N GLY A 254 19.48 -21.25 13.37
CA GLY A 254 20.86 -20.81 13.16
C GLY A 254 21.38 -21.05 11.74
N LEU A 255 20.50 -21.08 10.74
CA LEU A 255 20.81 -21.36 9.33
C LEU A 255 20.64 -20.11 8.47
N MET A 256 21.41 -20.04 7.35
CA MET A 256 21.28 -19.04 6.29
C MET A 256 21.37 -17.60 6.85
N PRO A 257 22.48 -17.21 7.51
CA PRO A 257 22.58 -15.91 8.21
C PRO A 257 22.39 -14.70 7.28
N GLY A 258 22.89 -14.76 6.05
CA GLY A 258 22.71 -13.66 5.09
C GLY A 258 21.25 -13.52 4.63
N LEU A 259 20.59 -14.62 4.29
CA LEU A 259 19.15 -14.63 3.99
C LEU A 259 18.33 -14.11 5.17
N CYS A 260 18.67 -14.55 6.39
CA CYS A 260 17.95 -14.11 7.59
C CYS A 260 18.16 -12.62 7.87
N PHE A 261 19.37 -12.11 7.67
CA PHE A 261 19.68 -10.69 7.84
C PHE A 261 18.94 -9.82 6.81
N SER A 262 18.96 -10.22 5.52
CA SER A 262 18.16 -9.51 4.51
C SER A 262 16.65 -9.51 4.85
N ASN A 263 16.13 -10.64 5.34
CA ASN A 263 14.74 -10.74 5.78
C ASN A 263 14.39 -9.76 6.92
N GLU A 264 15.34 -9.51 7.84
CA GLU A 264 15.15 -8.52 8.91
C GLU A 264 15.06 -7.10 8.37
N LEU A 265 15.93 -6.74 7.43
CA LEU A 265 15.93 -5.42 6.83
C LEU A 265 14.66 -5.19 6.00
N ILE A 266 14.34 -6.14 5.14
CA ILE A 266 13.19 -6.03 4.23
C ILE A 266 11.88 -6.08 5.01
N SER A 267 11.68 -7.03 5.94
CA SER A 267 10.43 -7.09 6.71
C SER A 267 10.19 -5.86 7.60
N ARG A 268 11.24 -5.18 8.03
CA ARG A 268 11.15 -3.88 8.70
C ARG A 268 10.63 -2.81 7.74
N ASP A 269 11.16 -2.76 6.53
CA ASP A 269 10.76 -1.78 5.52
C ASP A 269 9.31 -2.02 5.08
N GLU A 270 8.90 -3.28 4.83
CA GLU A 270 7.51 -3.64 4.51
C GLU A 270 6.53 -3.29 5.65
N GLY A 271 6.99 -3.40 6.90
CA GLY A 271 6.22 -2.91 8.04
C GLY A 271 5.96 -1.40 8.00
N LEU A 272 6.95 -0.61 7.57
CA LEU A 272 6.79 0.84 7.38
C LEU A 272 5.90 1.16 6.17
N HIS A 273 6.01 0.38 5.09
CA HIS A 273 5.15 0.53 3.91
C HIS A 273 3.68 0.28 4.27
N GLN A 274 3.42 -0.78 5.03
CA GLN A 274 2.07 -1.05 5.55
C GLN A 274 1.59 0.05 6.51
N GLU A 275 2.43 0.49 7.46
CA GLU A 275 2.10 1.56 8.42
C GLU A 275 1.75 2.85 7.67
N PHE A 276 2.49 3.19 6.62
CA PHE A 276 2.20 4.35 5.79
C PHE A 276 0.88 4.22 5.04
N ALA A 277 0.61 3.07 4.42
CA ALA A 277 -0.66 2.82 3.73
C ALA A 277 -1.86 2.93 4.69
N VAL A 278 -1.72 2.40 5.92
CA VAL A 278 -2.72 2.52 6.99
C VAL A 278 -2.92 3.98 7.40
N GLU A 279 -1.83 4.73 7.60
CA GLU A 279 -1.95 6.13 8.03
C GLU A 279 -2.57 7.00 6.94
N LEU A 280 -2.15 6.80 5.68
CA LEU A 280 -2.77 7.49 4.55
C LEU A 280 -4.26 7.13 4.42
N PHE A 281 -4.63 5.86 4.62
CA PHE A 281 -6.02 5.41 4.61
C PHE A 281 -6.86 6.09 5.70
N LYS A 282 -6.32 6.31 6.89
CA LYS A 282 -7.00 7.04 7.97
C LYS A 282 -7.33 8.48 7.58
N GLN A 283 -6.45 9.13 6.81
CA GLN A 283 -6.61 10.50 6.34
C GLN A 283 -7.65 10.63 5.22
N LEU A 284 -8.06 9.54 4.57
CA LEU A 284 -9.08 9.57 3.53
C LEU A 284 -10.44 9.93 4.12
N ARG A 285 -11.16 10.77 3.38
CA ARG A 285 -12.55 11.17 3.67
C ARG A 285 -13.53 10.06 3.27
N ASN A 286 -13.39 9.57 2.04
CA ASN A 286 -14.28 8.59 1.44
C ASN A 286 -13.69 7.18 1.59
N LYS A 287 -14.22 6.42 2.57
CA LYS A 287 -13.77 5.06 2.89
C LYS A 287 -14.76 4.02 2.40
N PRO A 288 -14.28 2.85 1.93
CA PRO A 288 -15.16 1.73 1.59
C PRO A 288 -15.95 1.24 2.81
N SER A 289 -17.06 0.57 2.54
CA SER A 289 -17.85 -0.07 3.61
C SER A 289 -17.06 -1.16 4.32
N THR A 290 -17.40 -1.45 5.58
CA THR A 290 -16.81 -2.57 6.34
C THR A 290 -16.93 -3.89 5.58
N GLU A 291 -18.05 -4.12 4.88
CA GLU A 291 -18.27 -5.32 4.07
C GLU A 291 -17.26 -5.42 2.91
N THR A 292 -17.02 -4.31 2.22
CA THR A 292 -16.03 -4.24 1.14
C THR A 292 -14.61 -4.54 1.68
N LEU A 293 -14.21 -3.89 2.78
CA LEU A 293 -12.92 -4.12 3.43
C LEU A 293 -12.76 -5.57 3.88
N HIS A 294 -13.80 -6.16 4.48
CA HIS A 294 -13.80 -7.57 4.87
C HIS A 294 -13.71 -8.52 3.67
N THR A 295 -14.29 -8.16 2.53
CA THR A 295 -14.17 -8.96 1.30
C THR A 295 -12.73 -8.95 0.78
N ILE A 296 -12.12 -7.77 0.69
CA ILE A 296 -10.72 -7.61 0.24
C ILE A 296 -9.77 -8.46 1.10
N ILE A 297 -9.86 -8.29 2.43
CA ILE A 297 -8.91 -8.96 3.33
C ILE A 297 -9.13 -10.48 3.41
N LYS A 298 -10.36 -10.96 3.31
CA LYS A 298 -10.66 -12.40 3.26
C LYS A 298 -10.09 -13.04 2.01
N GLU A 299 -10.25 -12.41 0.84
CA GLU A 299 -9.63 -12.89 -0.40
C GLU A 299 -8.10 -12.99 -0.24
N ALA A 300 -7.45 -11.96 0.31
CA ALA A 300 -6.01 -11.94 0.52
C ALA A 300 -5.55 -13.05 1.49
N VAL A 301 -6.25 -13.24 2.60
CA VAL A 301 -5.93 -14.30 3.58
C VAL A 301 -6.04 -15.69 2.97
N GLU A 302 -7.10 -15.99 2.22
CA GLU A 302 -7.27 -17.29 1.59
C GLU A 302 -6.18 -17.57 0.52
N ILE A 303 -5.77 -16.54 -0.22
CA ILE A 303 -4.69 -16.66 -1.20
C ILE A 303 -3.36 -16.90 -0.50
N GLU A 304 -3.07 -16.19 0.60
CA GLU A 304 -1.82 -16.38 1.37
C GLU A 304 -1.77 -17.76 2.02
N LYS A 305 -2.86 -18.22 2.63
CA LYS A 305 -2.96 -19.58 3.17
C LYS A 305 -2.73 -20.63 2.07
N GLY A 306 -3.34 -20.44 0.90
CA GLY A 306 -3.13 -21.33 -0.23
C GLY A 306 -1.68 -21.34 -0.72
N PHE A 307 -1.03 -20.18 -0.76
CA PHE A 307 0.39 -20.08 -1.10
C PHE A 307 1.26 -20.87 -0.11
N ILE A 308 1.02 -20.69 1.19
CA ILE A 308 1.76 -21.41 2.24
C ILE A 308 1.56 -22.93 2.15
N LEU A 309 0.35 -23.41 1.87
CA LEU A 309 0.07 -24.83 1.72
C LEU A 309 0.70 -25.45 0.46
N ASP A 310 0.66 -24.74 -0.65
CA ASP A 310 1.12 -25.25 -1.95
C ASP A 310 2.64 -25.13 -2.12
N ALA A 311 3.20 -23.98 -1.75
CA ALA A 311 4.62 -23.67 -1.94
C ALA A 311 5.48 -24.12 -0.76
N LEU A 312 4.91 -24.12 0.44
CA LEU A 312 5.63 -24.28 1.71
C LEU A 312 5.00 -25.41 2.53
N PRO A 313 5.36 -26.66 2.28
CA PRO A 313 4.93 -27.75 3.15
C PRO A 313 5.56 -27.54 4.55
N CYS A 314 4.94 -26.70 5.39
CA CYS A 314 5.44 -26.27 6.69
C CYS A 314 5.86 -27.42 7.61
N ASN A 315 5.24 -28.58 7.46
CA ASN A 315 5.60 -29.80 8.19
C ASN A 315 7.02 -30.30 7.83
N LEU A 316 7.52 -29.96 6.63
CA LEU A 316 8.85 -30.41 6.18
C LEU A 316 10.00 -29.64 6.81
N ILE A 317 9.77 -28.40 7.22
CA ILE A 317 10.76 -27.58 7.92
C ILE A 317 10.54 -27.51 9.43
N GLY A 318 9.60 -28.34 9.95
CA GLY A 318 9.24 -28.37 11.36
C GLY A 318 8.28 -27.27 11.81
N MET A 319 7.65 -26.55 10.88
CA MET A 319 6.55 -25.63 11.15
C MET A 319 5.20 -26.35 11.00
N ASN A 320 4.21 -25.92 11.76
CA ASN A 320 2.85 -26.42 11.66
C ASN A 320 2.03 -25.51 10.72
N SER A 321 1.42 -26.10 9.69
CA SER A 321 0.59 -25.38 8.72
C SER A 321 -0.61 -24.68 9.35
N ASP A 322 -1.25 -25.31 10.36
CA ASP A 322 -2.39 -24.73 11.05
C ASP A 322 -1.99 -23.47 11.83
N LYS A 323 -0.83 -23.53 12.51
CA LYS A 323 -0.27 -22.35 13.19
C LYS A 323 0.12 -21.25 12.20
N MET A 324 0.60 -21.59 11.01
CA MET A 324 0.88 -20.59 10.00
C MET A 324 -0.40 -19.93 9.51
N ALA A 325 -1.47 -20.69 9.29
CA ALA A 325 -2.79 -20.15 8.96
C ALA A 325 -3.31 -19.22 10.08
N GLU A 326 -3.18 -19.61 11.34
CA GLU A 326 -3.54 -18.78 12.51
C GLU A 326 -2.70 -17.49 12.56
N TYR A 327 -1.41 -17.55 12.22
CA TYR A 327 -0.54 -16.39 12.16
C TYR A 327 -0.96 -15.39 11.06
N ILE A 328 -1.32 -15.88 9.87
CA ILE A 328 -1.83 -15.06 8.77
C ILE A 328 -3.14 -14.37 9.18
N GLU A 329 -4.05 -15.07 9.84
CA GLU A 329 -5.27 -14.48 10.40
C GLU A 329 -4.97 -13.41 11.45
N TYR A 330 -4.02 -13.67 12.34
CA TYR A 330 -3.60 -12.72 13.37
C TYR A 330 -3.08 -11.41 12.80
N VAL A 331 -2.17 -11.46 11.80
CA VAL A 331 -1.65 -10.23 11.16
C VAL A 331 -2.74 -9.49 10.40
N SER A 332 -3.71 -10.21 9.84
CA SER A 332 -4.83 -9.63 9.12
C SER A 332 -5.82 -8.93 10.05
N ASP A 333 -6.15 -9.52 11.19
CA ASP A 333 -6.96 -8.88 12.24
C ASP A 333 -6.26 -7.64 12.82
N ARG A 334 -4.91 -7.66 12.88
CA ARG A 334 -4.13 -6.50 13.31
C ARG A 334 -4.25 -5.36 12.31
N LEU A 335 -4.17 -5.63 11.01
CA LEU A 335 -4.38 -4.64 9.96
C LEU A 335 -5.79 -4.01 10.05
N LEU A 336 -6.84 -4.83 10.23
CA LEU A 336 -8.21 -4.32 10.43
C LEU A 336 -8.30 -3.38 11.63
N LYS A 337 -7.72 -3.76 12.77
CA LYS A 337 -7.70 -2.92 13.98
C LYS A 337 -6.98 -1.59 13.75
N GLN A 338 -5.88 -1.59 13.00
CA GLN A 338 -5.11 -0.37 12.69
C GLN A 338 -5.93 0.66 11.90
N ILE A 339 -6.86 0.21 11.05
CA ILE A 339 -7.79 1.10 10.31
C ILE A 339 -9.14 1.29 11.01
N GLY A 340 -9.26 0.87 12.27
CA GLY A 340 -10.48 1.04 13.07
C GLY A 340 -11.63 0.09 12.71
N GLN A 341 -11.34 -1.04 12.04
CA GLN A 341 -12.34 -2.05 11.69
C GLN A 341 -12.37 -3.22 12.69
N PRO A 342 -13.54 -3.87 12.86
CA PRO A 342 -13.62 -5.05 13.72
C PRO A 342 -12.81 -6.22 13.14
N PRO A 343 -12.17 -7.03 14.01
CA PRO A 343 -11.47 -8.24 13.59
C PRO A 343 -12.47 -9.30 13.08
N ILE A 344 -11.98 -10.20 12.23
CA ILE A 344 -12.79 -11.27 11.62
C ILE A 344 -12.55 -12.60 12.32
N TRP A 345 -11.30 -12.95 12.60
CA TRP A 345 -10.91 -14.29 13.06
C TRP A 345 -10.74 -14.36 14.58
N GLY A 346 -10.27 -13.32 15.23
CA GLY A 346 -9.96 -13.32 16.66
C GLY A 346 -8.72 -14.13 17.02
N SER A 347 -7.89 -14.45 16.03
CA SER A 347 -6.69 -15.27 16.18
C SER A 347 -5.62 -14.56 17.00
N LYS A 348 -4.75 -15.36 17.66
CA LYS A 348 -3.60 -14.90 18.43
C LYS A 348 -2.31 -15.27 17.70
N ASN A 349 -1.21 -14.57 18.01
CA ASN A 349 0.09 -14.95 17.49
C ASN A 349 0.51 -16.34 18.06
N PRO A 350 0.64 -17.37 17.21
CA PRO A 350 1.02 -18.71 17.66
C PRO A 350 2.53 -18.92 17.74
N PHE A 351 3.34 -17.92 17.37
CA PHE A 351 4.79 -18.00 17.28
C PHE A 351 5.49 -17.00 18.22
N ASP A 352 6.03 -17.49 19.33
CA ASP A 352 6.75 -16.69 20.33
C ASP A 352 7.93 -15.92 19.72
N PHE A 353 8.63 -16.50 18.72
CA PHE A 353 9.75 -15.85 18.06
C PHE A 353 9.32 -14.64 17.19
N MET A 354 8.06 -14.59 16.77
CA MET A 354 7.51 -13.46 16.02
C MET A 354 7.05 -12.32 16.94
N GLU A 355 6.84 -12.54 18.24
CA GLU A 355 6.50 -11.46 19.20
C GLU A 355 7.66 -10.47 19.37
N ASN A 356 8.90 -10.97 19.32
CA ASN A 356 10.10 -10.14 19.43
C ASN A 356 10.43 -9.34 18.16
N ILE A 357 9.76 -9.67 17.07
CA ILE A 357 9.95 -9.09 15.73
C ILE A 357 8.75 -8.20 15.36
N SER A 358 7.69 -8.23 16.18
CA SER A 358 6.51 -7.37 16.02
C SER A 358 6.95 -5.92 15.87
N LEU A 359 6.60 -5.34 14.74
CA LEU A 359 6.96 -3.98 14.32
C LEU A 359 6.28 -2.89 15.16
N ASP A 360 5.43 -3.28 16.13
CA ASP A 360 4.84 -2.38 17.10
C ASP A 360 5.90 -1.91 18.10
N GLY A 361 6.55 -0.81 17.81
CA GLY A 361 7.23 0.02 18.80
C GLY A 361 8.74 -0.15 18.96
N LYS A 362 9.46 -0.88 18.11
CA LYS A 362 10.93 -0.88 18.14
C LYS A 362 11.53 0.10 17.11
N THR A 363 11.30 1.39 17.32
CA THR A 363 12.04 2.48 16.66
C THR A 363 13.42 2.74 17.30
N ASN A 364 13.89 1.89 18.20
CA ASN A 364 15.18 2.03 18.85
C ASN A 364 16.09 0.84 18.53
N PHE A 365 16.68 0.85 17.32
CA PHE A 365 17.89 0.13 17.01
C PHE A 365 19.07 1.11 16.98
N PHE A 366 19.32 1.77 18.14
CA PHE A 366 20.62 2.36 18.48
C PHE A 366 20.78 2.27 19.99
#